data_abb1df9690bbe8d0a651cd13815740cd
#
_entry.id   abb1df9690bbe8d0a651cd13815740cd
#
_cell.length_a   1.000
_cell.length_b   1.000
_cell.length_c   1.000
_cell.angle_alpha   90.00
_cell.angle_beta   90.00
_cell.angle_gamma   90.00
#
_symmetry.space_group_name_H-M   'P 1'
#
loop_
_entity.id
_entity.type
_entity.pdbx_description
1 polymer ?
#
loop_
_entity_poly.entity_id
_entity_poly.type
_entity_poly.pdbx_seq_one_letter_code
_entity_poly.pdbx_strand_id
1 'polypeptide(L)'
;MRAICPKCNSSHVSKKGVVYSKGYECNVQRYKCVTCNKQFQVPRDSPKVDLPKILLFDIETAPMEVYVWGLYKQFIPHTNIIKDSKGEEKSWYVLSWAAKWLYDENVVSDIVTPEETKTRNDKRVLQSIWKLLDE
;
A
#
# COMPACT_ATOMS: atom_id res chain seq x y z
N MET A 1 10.22 24.07 1.98
CA MET A 1 9.90 24.04 3.43
C MET A 1 10.41 25.31 4.09
N ARG A 2 9.65 25.90 5.02
CA ARG A 2 10.12 27.03 5.85
C ARG A 2 10.81 26.45 7.08
N ALA A 3 12.04 26.90 7.37
CA ALA A 3 12.75 26.47 8.56
C ALA A 3 12.11 27.09 9.81
N ILE A 4 11.94 26.30 10.87
CA ILE A 4 11.39 26.71 12.15
C ILE A 4 12.46 26.52 13.22
N CYS A 5 12.58 27.45 14.15
CA CYS A 5 13.56 27.38 15.23
C CYS A 5 13.22 26.25 16.21
N PRO A 6 14.12 25.29 16.47
CA PRO A 6 13.85 24.18 17.39
C PRO A 6 13.78 24.57 18.87
N LYS A 7 14.17 25.83 19.22
CA LYS A 7 14.12 26.30 20.62
C LYS A 7 12.84 27.06 20.95
N CYS A 8 12.33 27.90 20.05
CA CYS A 8 11.20 28.79 20.33
C CYS A 8 10.09 28.69 19.29
N ASN A 9 10.15 27.75 18.37
CA ASN A 9 9.18 27.51 17.28
C ASN A 9 8.88 28.72 16.38
N SER A 10 9.74 29.75 16.43
CA SER A 10 9.61 30.94 15.58
C SER A 10 10.01 30.61 14.13
N SER A 11 9.23 31.12 13.18
CA SER A 11 9.55 31.08 11.75
C SER A 11 10.47 32.26 11.32
N HIS A 12 10.75 33.19 12.22
CA HIS A 12 11.65 34.31 11.95
C HIS A 12 13.11 33.86 12.04
N VAL A 13 13.62 33.30 10.95
CA VAL A 13 14.99 32.78 10.86
C VAL A 13 15.76 33.43 9.68
N SER A 14 17.02 33.71 9.89
CA SER A 14 17.93 34.20 8.84
C SER A 14 18.88 33.10 8.39
N LYS A 15 19.08 32.96 7.08
CA LYS A 15 20.08 32.06 6.48
C LYS A 15 21.49 32.58 6.73
N LYS A 16 22.42 31.68 7.12
CA LYS A 16 23.83 32.00 7.42
C LYS A 16 24.82 31.22 6.54
N GLY A 17 24.38 30.76 5.39
CA GLY A 17 25.21 30.01 4.45
C GLY A 17 25.06 28.49 4.56
N VAL A 18 25.70 27.78 3.64
CA VAL A 18 25.71 26.32 3.54
C VAL A 18 27.09 25.81 3.93
N VAL A 19 27.15 24.76 4.71
CA VAL A 19 28.39 24.08 5.09
C VAL A 19 28.20 22.55 4.99
N TYR A 20 29.29 21.84 4.71
CA TYR A 20 29.28 20.38 4.81
C TYR A 20 29.33 19.97 6.28
N SER A 21 28.44 19.14 6.71
CA SER A 21 28.39 18.62 8.08
C SER A 21 28.76 17.14 8.09
N LYS A 22 29.86 16.81 8.79
CA LYS A 22 30.28 15.41 8.98
C LYS A 22 29.24 14.56 9.74
N GLY A 23 28.49 15.18 10.67
CA GLY A 23 27.46 14.47 11.46
C GLY A 23 26.19 14.13 10.68
N TYR A 24 25.92 14.88 9.60
CA TYR A 24 24.80 14.62 8.68
C TYR A 24 25.25 13.99 7.36
N GLU A 25 26.57 13.89 7.13
CA GLU A 25 27.19 13.42 5.88
C GLU A 25 26.67 14.14 4.62
N CYS A 26 26.17 15.36 4.76
CA CYS A 26 25.61 16.14 3.68
C CYS A 26 25.81 17.66 3.89
N ASN A 27 25.48 18.42 2.86
CA ASN A 27 25.43 19.87 2.97
C ASN A 27 24.24 20.32 3.81
N VAL A 28 24.49 21.14 4.83
CA VAL A 28 23.45 21.69 5.71
C VAL A 28 23.33 23.19 5.52
N GLN A 29 22.09 23.68 5.52
CA GLN A 29 21.84 25.13 5.59
C GLN A 29 21.87 25.57 7.05
N ARG A 30 22.74 26.53 7.36
CA ARG A 30 22.78 27.15 8.69
C ARG A 30 21.75 28.27 8.78
N TYR A 31 21.05 28.28 9.93
CA TYR A 31 20.08 29.33 10.27
C TYR A 31 20.41 29.96 11.61
N LYS A 32 20.01 31.21 11.77
CA LYS A 32 19.99 31.90 13.06
C LYS A 32 18.57 32.40 13.29
N CYS A 33 17.98 32.02 14.42
CA CYS A 33 16.69 32.53 14.85
C CYS A 33 16.82 34.00 15.26
N VAL A 34 15.99 34.88 14.73
CA VAL A 34 15.98 36.30 15.06
C VAL A 34 15.39 36.51 16.47
N THR A 35 14.45 35.72 16.88
CA THR A 35 13.73 35.85 18.16
C THR A 35 14.56 35.41 19.36
N CYS A 36 15.26 34.28 19.29
CA CYS A 36 16.01 33.75 20.45
C CYS A 36 17.52 33.61 20.24
N ASN A 37 18.04 34.11 19.12
CA ASN A 37 19.44 34.06 18.68
C ASN A 37 20.04 32.65 18.55
N LYS A 38 19.26 31.58 18.69
CA LYS A 38 19.72 30.18 18.53
C LYS A 38 20.18 29.96 17.09
N GLN A 39 21.37 29.39 16.92
CA GLN A 39 21.84 28.87 15.64
C GLN A 39 21.51 27.41 15.54
N PHE A 40 21.08 26.94 14.35
CA PHE A 40 20.78 25.56 14.06
C PHE A 40 21.05 25.24 12.59
N GLN A 41 21.10 23.93 12.29
CA GLN A 41 21.40 23.43 10.96
C GLN A 41 20.22 22.58 10.48
N VAL A 42 19.92 22.68 9.19
CA VAL A 42 18.91 21.85 8.53
C VAL A 42 19.59 21.20 7.34
N PRO A 43 19.55 19.87 7.23
CA PRO A 43 20.04 19.16 6.05
C PRO A 43 19.39 19.74 4.79
N ARG A 44 20.21 20.07 3.81
CA ARG A 44 19.73 20.64 2.55
C ARG A 44 19.32 19.56 1.57
N ASP A 45 20.09 18.51 1.61
CA ASP A 45 19.87 17.28 0.87
C ASP A 45 19.74 16.18 1.94
N SER A 46 18.55 16.01 2.50
CA SER A 46 18.27 14.72 3.13
C SER A 46 18.51 13.68 2.03
N PRO A 47 19.38 12.69 2.22
CA PRO A 47 19.42 11.59 1.27
C PRO A 47 17.95 11.20 1.09
N LYS A 48 17.48 11.20 -0.15
CA LYS A 48 16.21 10.55 -0.45
C LYS A 48 16.45 9.11 -0.03
N VAL A 49 15.99 8.78 1.15
CA VAL A 49 15.90 7.37 1.53
C VAL A 49 14.90 6.84 0.51
N ASP A 50 15.39 6.12 -0.49
CA ASP A 50 14.53 5.36 -1.38
C ASP A 50 13.87 4.30 -0.51
N LEU A 51 12.75 4.71 0.08
CA LEU A 51 11.93 3.79 0.85
C LEU A 51 11.45 2.69 -0.12
N PRO A 52 11.60 1.44 0.26
CA PRO A 52 11.15 0.35 -0.59
C PRO A 52 9.66 0.53 -0.89
N LYS A 53 9.28 0.34 -2.15
CA LYS A 53 7.88 0.28 -2.54
C LYS A 53 7.29 -1.02 -2.00
N ILE A 54 6.51 -0.95 -0.93
CA ILE A 54 5.86 -2.10 -0.28
C ILE A 54 4.37 -1.96 -0.53
N LEU A 55 3.79 -2.90 -1.26
CA LEU A 55 2.36 -3.01 -1.45
C LEU A 55 1.77 -3.88 -0.33
N LEU A 56 0.85 -3.32 0.42
CA LEU A 56 -0.04 -4.05 1.31
C LEU A 56 -1.25 -4.49 0.50
N PHE A 57 -1.54 -5.77 0.50
CA PHE A 57 -2.55 -6.37 -0.35
C PHE A 57 -3.38 -7.38 0.42
N ASP A 58 -4.68 -7.31 0.25
CA ASP A 58 -5.65 -8.23 0.83
C ASP A 58 -6.64 -8.68 -0.24
N ILE A 59 -7.09 -9.95 -0.18
CA ILE A 59 -7.97 -10.55 -1.17
C ILE A 59 -8.99 -11.46 -0.48
N GLU A 60 -10.26 -11.28 -0.86
CA GLU A 60 -11.35 -12.12 -0.41
C GLU A 60 -11.83 -13.02 -1.54
N THR A 61 -12.07 -14.28 -1.23
CA THR A 61 -12.51 -15.28 -2.21
C THR A 61 -13.79 -15.96 -1.79
N ALA A 62 -14.62 -16.30 -2.75
CA ALA A 62 -15.75 -17.21 -2.53
C ALA A 62 -15.26 -18.67 -2.48
N PRO A 63 -15.82 -19.50 -1.59
CA PRO A 63 -15.48 -20.91 -1.52
C PRO A 63 -15.94 -21.67 -2.76
N MET A 64 -15.26 -22.78 -3.05
CA MET A 64 -15.76 -23.76 -4.01
C MET A 64 -16.97 -24.52 -3.45
N GLU A 65 -17.86 -24.96 -4.31
CA GLU A 65 -18.97 -25.83 -3.95
C GLU A 65 -18.62 -27.28 -4.26
N VAL A 66 -18.75 -28.16 -3.24
CA VAL A 66 -18.34 -29.56 -3.36
C VAL A 66 -19.33 -30.53 -2.70
N TYR A 67 -19.43 -31.76 -3.21
CA TYR A 67 -20.11 -32.84 -2.54
C TYR A 67 -19.17 -33.47 -1.50
N VAL A 68 -19.66 -33.62 -0.25
CA VAL A 68 -18.92 -34.26 0.85
C VAL A 68 -19.82 -35.27 1.55
N TRP A 69 -19.21 -36.35 2.06
CA TRP A 69 -19.92 -37.40 2.82
C TRP A 69 -20.05 -37.06 4.32
N GLY A 70 -19.35 -36.03 4.79
CA GLY A 70 -19.38 -35.60 6.18
C GLY A 70 -18.72 -34.25 6.35
N LEU A 71 -18.79 -33.68 7.57
CA LEU A 71 -18.36 -32.30 7.83
C LEU A 71 -16.92 -32.15 8.35
N TYR A 72 -16.21 -33.25 8.65
CA TYR A 72 -14.92 -33.17 9.34
C TYR A 72 -13.80 -33.92 8.60
N LYS A 73 -12.64 -33.27 8.50
CA LYS A 73 -11.33 -33.81 8.08
C LYS A 73 -11.38 -34.72 6.84
N GLN A 74 -11.99 -34.24 5.76
CA GLN A 74 -12.06 -34.99 4.52
C GLN A 74 -11.07 -34.49 3.50
N PHE A 75 -10.40 -35.41 2.82
CA PHE A 75 -9.77 -35.12 1.54
C PHE A 75 -10.86 -35.05 0.47
N ILE A 76 -10.99 -33.89 -0.18
CA ILE A 76 -11.98 -33.66 -1.21
C ILE A 76 -11.29 -33.80 -2.57
N PRO A 77 -11.56 -34.89 -3.33
CA PRO A 77 -11.02 -35.02 -4.67
C PRO A 77 -11.68 -34.01 -5.61
N HIS A 78 -10.93 -33.55 -6.61
CA HIS A 78 -11.40 -32.61 -7.62
C HIS A 78 -12.69 -33.01 -8.32
N THR A 79 -12.91 -34.29 -8.46
CA THR A 79 -14.15 -34.87 -9.05
C THR A 79 -15.42 -34.55 -8.26
N ASN A 80 -15.29 -34.13 -6.99
CA ASN A 80 -16.42 -33.78 -6.13
C ASN A 80 -16.85 -32.32 -6.27
N ILE A 81 -16.15 -31.54 -7.07
CA ILE A 81 -16.54 -30.13 -7.33
C ILE A 81 -17.87 -30.15 -8.10
N ILE A 82 -18.84 -29.40 -7.59
CA ILE A 82 -20.16 -29.27 -8.23
C ILE A 82 -19.99 -28.53 -9.56
N LYS A 83 -20.67 -29.04 -10.58
CA LYS A 83 -20.73 -28.37 -11.89
C LYS A 83 -22.06 -27.64 -12.04
N ASP A 84 -22.03 -26.53 -12.71
CA ASP A 84 -23.26 -25.79 -13.05
C ASP A 84 -24.03 -26.45 -14.21
N SER A 85 -25.12 -25.81 -14.63
CA SER A 85 -25.95 -26.30 -15.73
C SER A 85 -25.26 -26.34 -17.09
N LYS A 86 -24.11 -25.67 -17.23
CA LYS A 86 -23.27 -25.66 -18.43
C LYS A 86 -22.11 -26.65 -18.36
N GLY A 87 -21.95 -27.33 -17.21
CA GLY A 87 -20.85 -28.25 -16.95
C GLY A 87 -19.57 -27.57 -16.45
N GLU A 88 -19.61 -26.29 -16.13
CA GLU A 88 -18.50 -25.54 -15.57
C GLU A 88 -18.40 -25.77 -14.06
N GLU A 89 -17.17 -25.94 -13.57
CA GLU A 89 -16.94 -26.23 -12.16
C GLU A 89 -17.18 -24.99 -11.29
N LYS A 90 -17.92 -25.16 -10.20
CA LYS A 90 -18.12 -24.12 -9.19
C LYS A 90 -16.91 -24.02 -8.26
N SER A 91 -15.76 -23.72 -8.87
CA SER A 91 -14.50 -23.50 -8.17
C SER A 91 -14.53 -22.18 -7.37
N TRP A 92 -13.50 -21.95 -6.54
CA TRP A 92 -13.32 -20.65 -5.89
C TRP A 92 -13.12 -19.54 -6.93
N TYR A 93 -13.47 -18.33 -6.60
CA TYR A 93 -13.23 -17.13 -7.41
C TYR A 93 -13.04 -15.91 -6.50
N VAL A 94 -12.43 -14.86 -7.03
CA VAL A 94 -12.15 -13.65 -6.27
C VAL A 94 -13.42 -12.82 -6.13
N LEU A 95 -13.76 -12.45 -4.89
CA LEU A 95 -14.89 -11.55 -4.58
C LEU A 95 -14.46 -10.09 -4.62
N SER A 96 -13.39 -9.78 -3.91
CA SER A 96 -12.87 -8.42 -3.78
C SER A 96 -11.38 -8.43 -3.47
N TRP A 97 -10.76 -7.30 -3.65
CA TRP A 97 -9.42 -7.03 -3.20
C TRP A 97 -9.29 -5.58 -2.74
N ALA A 98 -8.33 -5.33 -1.87
CA ALA A 98 -7.91 -4.01 -1.45
C ALA A 98 -6.40 -3.94 -1.39
N ALA A 99 -5.83 -2.82 -1.80
CA ALA A 99 -4.40 -2.61 -1.77
C ALA A 99 -4.04 -1.18 -1.39
N LYS A 100 -2.86 -1.03 -0.79
CA LYS A 100 -2.31 0.25 -0.38
C LYS A 100 -0.80 0.21 -0.41
N TRP A 101 -0.15 1.22 -0.96
CA TRP A 101 1.27 1.41 -0.75
C TRP A 101 1.54 1.81 0.70
N LEU A 102 2.56 1.23 1.34
CA LEU A 102 2.82 1.37 2.79
C LEU A 102 2.86 2.83 3.27
N TYR A 103 3.37 3.73 2.43
CA TYR A 103 3.53 5.15 2.77
C TYR A 103 2.51 6.06 2.07
N ASP A 104 1.52 5.50 1.38
CA ASP A 104 0.41 6.24 0.78
C ASP A 104 -0.79 6.22 1.73
N GLU A 105 -1.61 7.24 1.71
CA GLU A 105 -2.87 7.30 2.45
C GLU A 105 -4.04 6.69 1.66
N ASN A 106 -3.87 6.55 0.34
CA ASN A 106 -4.92 6.07 -0.54
C ASN A 106 -4.99 4.53 -0.52
N VAL A 107 -6.21 4.02 -0.36
CA VAL A 107 -6.55 2.61 -0.55
C VAL A 107 -7.24 2.47 -1.89
N VAL A 108 -6.77 1.53 -2.70
CA VAL A 108 -7.41 1.14 -3.96
C VAL A 108 -8.07 -0.20 -3.76
N SER A 109 -9.28 -0.40 -4.27
CA SER A 109 -10.02 -1.65 -4.12
C SER A 109 -10.96 -1.87 -5.29
N ASP A 110 -11.34 -3.13 -5.50
CA ASP A 110 -12.38 -3.51 -6.46
C ASP A 110 -13.16 -4.71 -5.91
N ILE A 111 -14.40 -4.86 -6.34
CA ILE A 111 -15.33 -5.89 -5.93
C ILE A 111 -16.15 -6.39 -7.11
N VAL A 112 -16.50 -7.68 -7.13
CA VAL A 112 -17.40 -8.24 -8.13
C VAL A 112 -18.80 -7.62 -8.01
N THR A 113 -19.44 -7.42 -9.15
CA THR A 113 -20.85 -6.99 -9.20
C THR A 113 -21.79 -8.16 -8.85
N PRO A 114 -23.06 -7.88 -8.51
CA PRO A 114 -24.04 -8.94 -8.29
C PRO A 114 -24.22 -9.90 -9.48
N GLU A 115 -24.08 -9.40 -10.69
CA GLU A 115 -24.15 -10.20 -11.93
C GLU A 115 -22.92 -11.09 -12.10
N GLU A 116 -21.74 -10.57 -11.83
CA GLU A 116 -20.48 -11.33 -11.83
C GLU A 116 -20.49 -12.41 -10.75
N THR A 117 -21.04 -12.11 -9.56
CA THR A 117 -21.23 -13.08 -8.48
C THR A 117 -22.11 -14.26 -8.92
N LYS A 118 -23.26 -13.99 -9.59
CA LYS A 118 -24.18 -15.02 -10.08
C LYS A 118 -23.51 -15.95 -11.11
N THR A 119 -22.63 -15.41 -11.92
CA THR A 119 -21.93 -16.15 -12.97
C THR A 119 -20.55 -16.64 -12.52
N ARG A 120 -20.13 -16.35 -11.27
CA ARG A 120 -18.79 -16.65 -10.71
C ARG A 120 -17.65 -16.14 -11.61
N ASN A 121 -17.86 -14.98 -12.24
CA ASN A 121 -16.92 -14.38 -13.17
C ASN A 121 -16.15 -13.25 -12.51
N ASP A 122 -14.92 -13.51 -12.12
CA ASP A 122 -14.00 -12.55 -11.49
C ASP A 122 -13.00 -11.89 -12.46
N LYS A 123 -13.14 -12.14 -13.76
CA LYS A 123 -12.19 -11.69 -14.79
C LYS A 123 -11.90 -10.20 -14.73
N ARG A 124 -12.93 -9.36 -14.55
CA ARG A 124 -12.76 -7.90 -14.47
C ARG A 124 -11.96 -7.51 -13.22
N VAL A 125 -12.30 -8.09 -12.07
CA VAL A 125 -11.61 -7.85 -10.81
C VAL A 125 -10.16 -8.30 -10.87
N LEU A 126 -9.87 -9.46 -11.47
CA LEU A 126 -8.50 -9.93 -11.70
C LEU A 126 -7.72 -9.02 -12.66
N GLN A 127 -8.37 -8.48 -13.69
CA GLN A 127 -7.74 -7.51 -14.58
C GLN A 127 -7.39 -6.20 -13.87
N SER A 128 -8.22 -5.76 -12.91
CA SER A 128 -7.93 -4.55 -12.13
C SER A 128 -6.74 -4.76 -11.17
N ILE A 129 -6.63 -5.94 -10.54
CA ILE A 129 -5.45 -6.34 -9.75
C ILE A 129 -4.19 -6.35 -10.62
N TRP A 130 -4.29 -6.99 -11.79
CA TRP A 130 -3.13 -7.11 -12.69
C TRP A 130 -2.57 -5.75 -13.09
N LYS A 131 -3.42 -4.78 -13.41
CA LYS A 131 -2.99 -3.41 -13.71
C LYS A 131 -2.23 -2.76 -12.56
N LEU A 132 -2.68 -2.97 -11.31
CA LEU A 132 -2.01 -2.44 -10.14
C LEU A 132 -0.61 -3.06 -9.92
N LEU A 133 -0.45 -4.34 -10.22
CA LEU A 133 0.81 -5.06 -10.01
C LEU A 133 1.83 -4.79 -11.12
N ASP A 134 1.39 -4.28 -12.28
CA ASP A 134 2.23 -3.98 -13.45
C ASP A 134 2.75 -2.52 -13.45
N GLU A 135 2.35 -1.71 -12.46
CA GLU A 135 2.85 -0.33 -12.21
C GLU A 135 4.16 -0.32 -11.39
#